data_87a88fbfe7774eaa2d8579bd88182ae1
#
_entry.id   87a88fbfe7774eaa2d8579bd88182ae1
#
_cell.length_a   1.000
_cell.length_b   1.000
_cell.length_c   1.000
_cell.angle_alpha   90.00
_cell.angle_beta   90.00
_cell.angle_gamma   90.00
#
_symmetry.space_group_name_H-M   'P 1'
#
loop_
_entity.id
_entity.type
_entity.pdbx_description
1 polymer ?
#
loop_
_entity_poly.entity_id
_entity_poly.type
_entity_poly.pdbx_seq_one_letter_code
_entity_poly.pdbx_strand_id
1 'polypeptide(L)'
;EINKLNSLRLKIISDLNNDPKFRQSYFRIAEKTLYNLVGNELSMQNNINLSIQFPNDESSLLPLHADTWSGDSPFEAVIWLPLVKCYKTKSMFILKQKKYENFLKVYKRKKIKSVSDLYKSIKKNTEFIKINYGNFLFFNQSLPHGNVVNQTKETRISLNCRFKLDCR
;
A
#
# COMPACT_ATOMS: atom_id res chain seq x y z
N GLU A 1 17.68 14.80 12.65
CA GLU A 1 16.28 15.13 12.28
C GLU A 1 15.48 13.91 11.82
N ILE A 2 16.05 13.01 11.01
CA ILE A 2 15.37 11.79 10.50
C ILE A 2 14.92 10.87 11.66
N ASN A 3 15.75 10.70 12.68
CA ASN A 3 15.41 9.88 13.86
C ASN A 3 14.22 10.47 14.64
N LYS A 4 14.12 11.79 14.75
CA LYS A 4 12.98 12.47 15.39
C LYS A 4 11.70 12.26 14.61
N LEU A 5 11.76 12.28 13.27
CA LEU A 5 10.63 12.06 12.41
C LEU A 5 10.13 10.61 12.50
N ASN A 6 11.04 9.64 12.53
CA ASN A 6 10.67 8.23 12.67
C ASN A 6 10.04 7.96 14.05
N SER A 7 10.58 8.53 15.11
CA SER A 7 9.98 8.44 16.46
C SER A 7 8.60 9.08 16.51
N LEU A 8 8.39 10.21 15.82
CA LEU A 8 7.08 10.83 15.71
C LEU A 8 6.08 9.95 14.96
N ARG A 9 6.49 9.35 13.83
CA ARG A 9 5.64 8.40 13.10
C ARG A 9 5.21 7.23 13.98
N LEU A 10 6.15 6.60 14.66
CA LEU A 10 5.87 5.46 15.55
C LEU A 10 4.92 5.85 16.67
N LYS A 11 5.11 7.03 17.27
CA LYS A 11 4.20 7.56 18.28
C LYS A 11 2.79 7.75 17.71
N ILE A 12 2.64 8.40 16.55
CA ILE A 12 1.33 8.62 15.94
C ILE A 12 0.67 7.29 15.59
N ILE A 13 1.41 6.31 15.05
CA ILE A 13 0.87 4.98 14.76
C ILE A 13 0.35 4.31 16.04
N SER A 14 1.12 4.38 17.12
CA SER A 14 0.72 3.83 18.42
C SER A 14 -0.53 4.53 18.96
N ASP A 15 -0.53 5.85 19.00
CA ASP A 15 -1.66 6.65 19.54
C ASP A 15 -2.95 6.38 18.75
N LEU A 16 -2.88 6.35 17.41
CA LEU A 16 -4.02 6.05 16.56
C LEU A 16 -4.55 4.63 16.77
N ASN A 17 -3.66 3.63 16.85
CA ASN A 17 -4.08 2.23 16.98
C ASN A 17 -4.56 1.87 18.40
N ASN A 18 -4.22 2.67 19.40
CA ASN A 18 -4.75 2.55 20.75
C ASN A 18 -6.16 3.15 20.90
N ASP A 19 -6.64 3.89 19.90
CA ASP A 19 -8.02 4.39 19.89
C ASP A 19 -8.96 3.39 19.17
N PRO A 20 -9.87 2.71 19.91
CA PRO A 20 -10.84 1.78 19.29
C PRO A 20 -11.74 2.45 18.25
N LYS A 21 -12.07 3.74 18.44
CA LYS A 21 -12.90 4.50 17.50
C LYS A 21 -12.20 4.73 16.17
N PHE A 22 -10.87 4.87 16.18
CA PHE A 22 -10.09 5.02 14.96
C PHE A 22 -10.18 3.76 14.08
N ARG A 23 -9.98 2.58 14.66
CA ARG A 23 -10.10 1.30 13.94
C ARG A 23 -11.50 1.10 13.36
N GLN A 24 -12.52 1.37 14.16
CA GLN A 24 -13.91 1.26 13.74
C GLN A 24 -14.24 2.23 12.61
N SER A 25 -13.77 3.49 12.71
CA SER A 25 -13.96 4.50 11.67
C SER A 25 -13.27 4.12 10.37
N TYR A 26 -12.05 3.61 10.44
CA TYR A 26 -11.32 3.13 9.26
C TYR A 26 -12.05 1.97 8.57
N PHE A 27 -12.54 0.99 9.33
CA PHE A 27 -13.33 -0.11 8.79
C PHE A 27 -14.59 0.38 8.07
N ARG A 28 -15.36 1.28 8.73
CA ARG A 28 -16.63 1.82 8.17
C ARG A 28 -16.46 2.52 6.83
N ILE A 29 -15.31 3.14 6.56
CA ILE A 29 -15.03 3.78 5.26
C ILE A 29 -15.15 2.79 4.11
N ALA A 30 -14.72 1.55 4.31
CA ALA A 30 -14.67 0.52 3.27
C ALA A 30 -15.66 -0.63 3.50
N GLU A 31 -16.46 -0.61 4.55
CA GLU A 31 -17.33 -1.69 5.03
C GLU A 31 -18.15 -2.34 3.91
N LYS A 32 -18.90 -1.54 3.15
CA LYS A 32 -19.72 -2.03 2.04
C LYS A 32 -18.88 -2.71 0.96
N THR A 33 -17.71 -2.17 0.64
CA THR A 33 -16.81 -2.75 -0.35
C THR A 33 -16.21 -4.04 0.16
N LEU A 34 -15.83 -4.09 1.43
CA LEU A 34 -15.28 -5.29 2.07
C LEU A 34 -16.31 -6.42 2.10
N TYR A 35 -17.55 -6.16 2.52
CA TYR A 35 -18.61 -7.19 2.52
C TYR A 35 -18.91 -7.71 1.13
N ASN A 36 -18.90 -6.86 0.12
CA ASN A 36 -19.19 -7.27 -1.25
C ASN A 36 -18.05 -8.05 -1.92
N LEU A 37 -16.79 -7.76 -1.60
CA LEU A 37 -15.63 -8.30 -2.31
C LEU A 37 -14.83 -9.33 -1.50
N VAL A 38 -14.90 -9.30 -0.18
CA VAL A 38 -14.14 -10.21 0.69
C VAL A 38 -15.09 -11.16 1.41
N GLY A 39 -16.22 -10.68 1.92
CA GLY A 39 -17.22 -11.48 2.63
C GLY A 39 -17.63 -10.88 3.98
N ASN A 40 -18.50 -11.57 4.70
CA ASN A 40 -19.09 -11.08 5.95
C ASN A 40 -18.24 -11.41 7.18
N GLU A 41 -17.52 -12.52 7.15
CA GLU A 41 -16.64 -12.95 8.24
C GLU A 41 -15.23 -12.42 7.96
N LEU A 42 -14.93 -11.24 8.50
CA LEU A 42 -13.72 -10.50 8.19
C LEU A 42 -12.74 -10.48 9.35
N SER A 43 -11.50 -10.86 9.06
CA SER A 43 -10.35 -10.54 9.90
C SER A 43 -9.69 -9.27 9.37
N MET A 44 -9.40 -8.34 10.27
CA MET A 44 -8.69 -7.09 10.01
C MET A 44 -7.32 -7.11 10.68
N GLN A 45 -6.29 -6.71 9.97
CA GLN A 45 -4.94 -6.52 10.53
C GLN A 45 -4.99 -5.72 11.84
N ASN A 46 -4.16 -6.10 12.83
CA ASN A 46 -4.19 -5.45 14.15
C ASN A 46 -3.87 -3.97 14.09
N ASN A 47 -2.85 -3.58 13.34
CA ASN A 47 -2.43 -2.20 13.24
C ASN A 47 -2.76 -1.63 11.87
N ILE A 48 -3.34 -0.43 11.85
CA ILE A 48 -3.46 0.40 10.66
C ILE A 48 -2.13 1.12 10.49
N ASN A 49 -1.49 0.91 9.33
CA ASN A 49 -0.20 1.51 9.03
C ASN A 49 -0.35 2.95 8.55
N LEU A 50 0.51 3.84 9.02
CA LEU A 50 0.62 5.23 8.58
C LEU A 50 1.89 5.41 7.75
N SER A 51 1.75 5.97 6.56
CA SER A 51 2.87 6.36 5.70
C SER A 51 2.87 7.87 5.47
N ILE A 52 4.00 8.51 5.78
CA ILE A 52 4.24 9.92 5.50
C ILE A 52 5.46 9.99 4.57
N GLN A 53 5.29 10.60 3.42
CA GLN A 53 6.37 10.78 2.44
C GLN A 53 6.52 12.26 2.09
N PHE A 54 7.64 12.84 2.50
CA PHE A 54 7.97 14.23 2.18
C PHE A 54 8.50 14.38 0.74
N PRO A 55 8.46 15.60 0.19
CA PRO A 55 9.15 15.90 -1.06
C PRO A 55 10.66 15.61 -0.97
N ASN A 56 11.19 14.93 -2.01
CA ASN A 56 12.62 14.60 -2.16
C ASN A 56 13.23 13.79 -0.99
N ASP A 57 12.40 13.13 -0.19
CA ASP A 57 12.83 12.28 0.93
C ASP A 57 12.91 10.81 0.51
N GLU A 58 14.05 10.18 0.75
CA GLU A 58 14.30 8.76 0.49
C GLU A 58 14.04 7.88 1.73
N SER A 59 13.88 8.46 2.92
CA SER A 59 13.76 7.71 4.17
C SER A 59 12.45 6.91 4.30
N SER A 60 11.45 7.24 3.48
CA SER A 60 10.13 6.60 3.46
C SER A 60 9.86 5.77 2.20
N LEU A 61 10.94 5.41 1.48
CA LEU A 61 10.80 4.59 0.28
C LEU A 61 10.41 3.17 0.63
N LEU A 62 9.42 2.69 -0.10
CA LEU A 62 9.01 1.30 -0.14
C LEU A 62 9.19 0.81 -1.58
N PRO A 63 10.35 0.21 -1.91
CA PRO A 63 10.64 -0.24 -3.26
C PRO A 63 9.59 -1.22 -3.78
N LEU A 64 9.65 -1.58 -5.05
CA LEU A 64 8.78 -2.58 -5.64
C LEU A 64 8.74 -3.85 -4.79
N HIS A 65 7.56 -4.24 -4.36
CA HIS A 65 7.28 -5.47 -3.63
C HIS A 65 5.87 -5.96 -3.93
N ALA A 66 5.60 -7.18 -3.55
CA ALA A 66 4.26 -7.68 -3.27
C ALA A 66 4.32 -8.25 -1.85
N ASP A 67 3.32 -7.99 -1.03
CA ASP A 67 3.33 -8.41 0.38
C ASP A 67 3.48 -9.94 0.50
N THR A 68 2.92 -10.68 -0.46
CA THR A 68 3.09 -12.14 -0.55
C THR A 68 4.54 -12.60 -0.72
N TRP A 69 5.48 -11.76 -1.13
CA TRP A 69 6.90 -12.11 -1.18
C TRP A 69 7.54 -12.18 0.20
N SER A 70 6.91 -11.54 1.19
CA SER A 70 7.32 -11.59 2.60
C SER A 70 6.60 -12.67 3.40
N GLY A 71 5.78 -13.51 2.74
CA GLY A 71 5.06 -14.61 3.37
C GLY A 71 3.62 -14.30 3.77
N ASP A 72 3.11 -13.11 3.44
CA ASP A 72 1.72 -12.76 3.68
C ASP A 72 0.76 -13.57 2.78
N SER A 73 -0.46 -13.79 3.24
CA SER A 73 -1.45 -14.60 2.54
C SER A 73 -1.90 -13.97 1.21
N PRO A 74 -1.95 -14.72 0.10
CA PRO A 74 -2.46 -14.20 -1.18
C PRO A 74 -3.97 -13.88 -1.16
N PHE A 75 -4.67 -14.29 -0.11
CA PHE A 75 -6.11 -14.07 0.07
C PHE A 75 -6.44 -12.78 0.83
N GLU A 76 -5.44 -11.97 1.13
CA GLU A 76 -5.66 -10.67 1.77
C GLU A 76 -5.83 -9.57 0.72
N ALA A 77 -6.75 -8.67 1.03
CA ALA A 77 -6.96 -7.43 0.30
C ALA A 77 -6.51 -6.23 1.12
N VAL A 78 -6.00 -5.22 0.45
CA VAL A 78 -5.53 -3.97 1.07
C VAL A 78 -6.52 -2.86 0.79
N ILE A 79 -6.89 -2.13 1.85
CA ILE A 79 -7.46 -0.79 1.72
C ILE A 79 -6.33 0.21 1.91
N TRP A 80 -6.05 0.99 0.88
CA TRP A 80 -5.13 2.11 0.94
C TRP A 80 -5.92 3.41 0.90
N LEU A 81 -5.87 4.17 1.99
CA LEU A 81 -6.62 5.40 2.22
C LEU A 81 -5.67 6.59 2.27
N PRO A 82 -5.54 7.37 1.19
CA PRO A 82 -4.81 8.62 1.24
C PRO A 82 -5.60 9.70 1.97
N LEU A 83 -4.93 10.43 2.86
CA LEU A 83 -5.49 11.57 3.59
C LEU A 83 -5.27 12.90 2.84
N VAL A 84 -4.71 12.83 1.64
CA VAL A 84 -4.46 13.96 0.74
C VAL A 84 -4.67 13.48 -0.70
N LYS A 85 -4.88 14.39 -1.64
CA LYS A 85 -4.86 14.05 -3.07
C LYS A 85 -3.51 13.45 -3.46
N CYS A 86 -3.51 12.26 -4.07
CA CYS A 86 -2.32 11.57 -4.56
C CYS A 86 -2.28 11.50 -6.09
N TYR A 87 -1.10 11.72 -6.65
CA TYR A 87 -0.87 11.72 -8.11
C TYR A 87 0.64 11.65 -8.40
N LYS A 88 1.03 11.19 -9.58
CA LYS A 88 2.44 11.07 -9.99
C LYS A 88 3.29 10.42 -8.89
N THR A 89 4.50 10.91 -8.66
CA THR A 89 5.44 10.38 -7.64
C THR A 89 5.03 10.62 -6.20
N LYS A 90 4.05 11.49 -5.93
CA LYS A 90 3.40 11.64 -4.61
C LYS A 90 2.46 10.47 -4.29
N SER A 91 2.34 9.50 -5.17
CA SER A 91 1.48 8.34 -4.98
C SER A 91 2.26 7.04 -4.98
N MET A 92 1.60 5.95 -4.64
CA MET A 92 2.13 4.64 -4.93
C MET A 92 1.95 4.33 -6.42
N PHE A 93 2.85 3.51 -6.95
CA PHE A 93 2.63 2.84 -8.24
C PHE A 93 2.16 1.40 -7.99
N ILE A 94 1.41 0.86 -8.94
CA ILE A 94 0.94 -0.52 -8.91
C ILE A 94 1.07 -1.13 -10.32
N LEU A 95 1.36 -2.42 -10.38
CA LEU A 95 1.34 -3.16 -11.64
C LEU A 95 -0.10 -3.26 -12.15
N LYS A 96 -0.33 -2.93 -13.42
CA LYS A 96 -1.66 -3.07 -14.04
C LYS A 96 -2.11 -4.53 -13.97
N GLN A 97 -3.30 -4.77 -13.43
CA GLN A 97 -3.88 -6.11 -13.23
C GLN A 97 -3.74 -7.01 -14.48
N LYS A 98 -4.12 -6.49 -15.65
CA LYS A 98 -4.02 -7.20 -16.94
C LYS A 98 -2.59 -7.54 -17.38
N LYS A 99 -1.56 -7.08 -16.68
CA LYS A 99 -0.14 -7.35 -16.95
C LYS A 99 0.46 -8.36 -15.96
N TYR A 100 -0.31 -8.82 -14.99
CA TYR A 100 0.17 -9.68 -13.91
C TYR A 100 0.69 -11.05 -14.44
N GLU A 101 -0.03 -11.70 -15.33
CA GLU A 101 0.40 -12.97 -15.92
C GLU A 101 1.73 -12.82 -16.69
N ASN A 102 1.86 -11.75 -17.47
CA ASN A 102 3.11 -11.46 -18.17
C ASN A 102 4.27 -11.16 -17.20
N PHE A 103 3.97 -10.48 -16.11
CA PHE A 103 4.93 -10.27 -15.02
C PHE A 103 5.43 -11.60 -14.45
N LEU A 104 4.53 -12.53 -14.12
CA LEU A 104 4.90 -13.85 -13.58
C LEU A 104 5.81 -14.63 -14.56
N LYS A 105 5.54 -14.56 -15.86
CA LYS A 105 6.39 -15.20 -16.88
C LYS A 105 7.80 -14.60 -16.90
N VAL A 106 7.90 -13.27 -16.79
CA VAL A 106 9.20 -12.55 -16.74
C VAL A 106 9.92 -12.88 -15.44
N TYR A 107 9.23 -12.84 -14.32
CA TYR A 107 9.75 -13.11 -12.97
C TYR A 107 10.37 -14.53 -12.89
N LYS A 108 9.69 -15.54 -13.43
CA LYS A 108 10.16 -16.93 -13.45
C LYS A 108 11.35 -17.18 -14.41
N ARG A 109 11.44 -16.42 -15.51
CA ARG A 109 12.43 -16.69 -16.58
C ARG A 109 13.73 -15.90 -16.45
N LYS A 110 13.69 -14.72 -15.84
CA LYS A 110 14.87 -13.87 -15.71
C LYS A 110 15.60 -14.15 -14.41
N LYS A 111 16.93 -14.30 -14.47
CA LYS A 111 17.81 -14.16 -13.29
C LYS A 111 17.78 -12.68 -12.86
N ILE A 112 16.80 -12.30 -12.08
CA ILE A 112 16.66 -10.93 -11.56
C ILE A 112 17.66 -10.77 -10.42
N LYS A 113 18.61 -9.85 -10.60
CA LYS A 113 19.70 -9.63 -9.64
C LYS A 113 19.30 -8.72 -8.47
N SER A 114 18.30 -7.84 -8.69
CA SER A 114 17.85 -6.89 -7.68
C SER A 114 16.39 -6.45 -7.90
N VAL A 115 15.77 -5.95 -6.84
CA VAL A 115 14.42 -5.33 -6.91
C VAL A 115 14.41 -4.14 -7.88
N SER A 116 15.51 -3.37 -7.93
CA SER A 116 15.67 -2.26 -8.88
C SER A 116 15.63 -2.72 -10.33
N ASP A 117 16.31 -3.82 -10.66
CA ASP A 117 16.29 -4.38 -12.02
C ASP A 117 14.93 -4.94 -12.38
N LEU A 118 14.25 -5.55 -11.41
CA LEU A 118 12.88 -6.00 -11.59
C LEU A 118 11.97 -4.80 -11.89
N TYR A 119 12.04 -3.73 -11.09
CA TYR A 119 11.24 -2.53 -11.32
C TYR A 119 11.50 -1.93 -12.70
N LYS A 120 12.78 -1.76 -13.10
CA LYS A 120 13.13 -1.28 -14.45
C LYS A 120 12.47 -2.10 -15.56
N SER A 121 12.42 -3.43 -15.39
CA SER A 121 11.84 -4.33 -16.38
C SER A 121 10.33 -4.22 -16.54
N ILE A 122 9.62 -3.82 -15.49
CA ILE A 122 8.15 -3.76 -15.46
C ILE A 122 7.60 -2.34 -15.40
N LYS A 123 8.43 -1.31 -15.23
CA LYS A 123 8.02 0.09 -15.05
C LYS A 123 6.99 0.57 -16.09
N LYS A 124 7.11 0.15 -17.35
CA LYS A 124 6.16 0.49 -18.43
C LYS A 124 4.76 -0.12 -18.21
N ASN A 125 4.67 -1.16 -17.38
CA ASN A 125 3.44 -1.86 -17.06
C ASN A 125 2.84 -1.44 -15.71
N THR A 126 3.51 -0.55 -14.98
CA THR A 126 2.99 0.05 -13.74
C THR A 126 2.32 1.38 -14.04
N GLU A 127 1.49 1.82 -13.12
CA GLU A 127 0.89 3.14 -13.14
C GLU A 127 0.88 3.76 -11.74
N PHE A 128 1.06 5.07 -11.66
CA PHE A 128 0.86 5.82 -10.43
C PHE A 128 -0.64 6.02 -10.20
N ILE A 129 -1.10 5.67 -9.01
CA ILE A 129 -2.50 5.83 -8.66
C ILE A 129 -2.84 7.32 -8.57
N LYS A 130 -3.88 7.74 -9.30
CA LYS A 130 -4.45 9.08 -9.20
C LYS A 130 -5.75 9.00 -8.40
N ILE A 131 -5.75 9.57 -7.20
CA ILE A 131 -6.87 9.45 -6.27
C ILE A 131 -7.04 10.74 -5.47
N ASN A 132 -8.28 11.16 -5.27
CA ASN A 132 -8.61 12.33 -4.48
C ASN A 132 -8.80 11.95 -3.00
N TYR A 133 -8.66 12.94 -2.11
CA TYR A 133 -9.09 12.83 -0.73
C TYR A 133 -10.57 12.39 -0.65
N GLY A 134 -10.89 11.56 0.33
CA GLY A 134 -12.24 10.98 0.47
C GLY A 134 -12.48 9.69 -0.32
N ASN A 135 -11.51 9.24 -1.12
CA ASN A 135 -11.56 7.96 -1.80
C ASN A 135 -10.48 7.02 -1.26
N PHE A 136 -10.68 5.72 -1.42
CA PHE A 136 -9.68 4.71 -1.12
C PHE A 136 -9.42 3.80 -2.33
N LEU A 137 -8.27 3.15 -2.34
CA LEU A 137 -7.92 2.09 -3.28
C LEU A 137 -8.09 0.75 -2.58
N PHE A 138 -8.85 -0.15 -3.20
CA PHE A 138 -8.93 -1.56 -2.84
C PHE A 138 -8.10 -2.36 -3.84
N PHE A 139 -7.15 -3.17 -3.36
CA PHE A 139 -6.33 -4.01 -4.23
C PHE A 139 -5.87 -5.29 -3.53
N ASN A 140 -5.55 -6.31 -4.33
CA ASN A 140 -4.95 -7.54 -3.82
C ASN A 140 -3.46 -7.34 -3.56
N GLN A 141 -2.99 -7.68 -2.38
CA GLN A 141 -1.60 -7.52 -1.94
C GLN A 141 -0.56 -8.32 -2.75
N SER A 142 -1.00 -9.29 -3.56
CA SER A 142 -0.13 -10.01 -4.49
C SER A 142 0.28 -9.18 -5.70
N LEU A 143 -0.41 -8.06 -5.98
CA LEU A 143 -0.02 -7.15 -7.06
C LEU A 143 1.26 -6.40 -6.70
N PRO A 144 2.30 -6.48 -7.52
CA PRO A 144 3.51 -5.70 -7.32
C PRO A 144 3.23 -4.20 -7.27
N HIS A 145 3.66 -3.57 -6.19
CA HIS A 145 3.44 -2.15 -5.93
C HIS A 145 4.61 -1.55 -5.16
N GLY A 146 4.57 -0.25 -4.92
CA GLY A 146 5.61 0.46 -4.20
C GLY A 146 5.52 1.96 -4.38
N ASN A 147 6.56 2.67 -3.96
CA ASN A 147 6.71 4.10 -4.22
C ASN A 147 8.11 4.43 -4.73
N VAL A 148 8.26 5.63 -5.23
CA VAL A 148 9.53 6.25 -5.61
C VAL A 148 9.68 7.57 -4.87
N VAL A 149 10.84 8.19 -4.94
CA VAL A 149 11.06 9.53 -4.39
C VAL A 149 9.97 10.49 -4.87
N ASN A 150 9.33 11.16 -3.94
CA ASN A 150 8.28 12.13 -4.23
C ASN A 150 8.88 13.41 -4.81
N GLN A 151 8.79 13.58 -6.12
CA GLN A 151 9.30 14.75 -6.84
C GLN A 151 8.32 15.93 -6.89
N THR A 152 7.18 15.83 -6.19
CA THR A 152 6.25 16.94 -6.07
C THR A 152 6.62 17.83 -4.88
N LYS A 153 5.98 18.99 -4.76
CA LYS A 153 6.19 19.93 -3.65
C LYS A 153 5.29 19.64 -2.43
N GLU A 154 4.52 18.57 -2.47
CA GLU A 154 3.50 18.27 -1.48
C GLU A 154 3.78 16.97 -0.74
N THR A 155 3.52 16.91 0.55
CA THR A 155 3.64 15.69 1.37
C THR A 155 2.50 14.72 1.08
N ARG A 156 2.82 13.42 1.00
CA ARG A 156 1.83 12.35 1.03
C ARG A 156 1.62 11.88 2.47
N ILE A 157 0.35 11.72 2.83
CA ILE A 157 -0.06 11.05 4.06
C ILE A 157 -1.11 10.00 3.68
N SER A 158 -0.89 8.77 4.08
CA SER A 158 -1.81 7.67 3.75
C SER A 158 -1.83 6.61 4.84
N LEU A 159 -2.97 5.95 4.96
CA LEU A 159 -3.18 4.80 5.84
C LEU A 159 -3.34 3.55 4.98
N ASN A 160 -2.92 2.39 5.50
CA ASN A 160 -3.27 1.11 4.89
C ASN A 160 -3.55 0.04 5.96
N CYS A 161 -4.41 -0.89 5.61
CA CYS A 161 -4.75 -2.02 6.44
C CYS A 161 -5.18 -3.19 5.55
N ARG A 162 -4.90 -4.41 6.01
CA ARG A 162 -5.22 -5.65 5.31
C ARG A 162 -6.47 -6.28 5.92
N PHE A 163 -7.23 -6.93 5.04
CA PHE A 163 -8.45 -7.65 5.35
C PHE A 163 -8.45 -9.01 4.65
N LYS A 164 -8.96 -10.00 5.30
CA LYS A 164 -9.20 -11.32 4.71
C LYS A 164 -10.51 -11.90 5.20
N LEU A 165 -11.05 -12.86 4.45
CA LEU A 165 -12.12 -13.70 4.94
C LEU A 165 -11.57 -14.60 6.07
N ASP A 166 -12.27 -14.65 7.19
CA ASP A 166 -11.97 -15.56 8.29
C ASP A 166 -12.66 -16.90 8.01
N CYS A 167 -11.95 -17.76 7.30
CA CYS A 167 -12.41 -19.14 7.09
C CYS A 167 -12.04 -19.95 8.36
N ARG A 168 -13.01 -20.20 9.19
CA ARG A 168 -12.91 -21.18 10.28
C ARG A 168 -13.24 -22.58 9.78
#